data_6ab37ddd79fcc319ef94053dbab37e16
#
_entry.id   6ab37ddd79fcc319ef94053dbab37e16
#
_cell.length_a   1.000
_cell.length_b   1.000
_cell.length_c   1.000
_cell.angle_alpha   90.00
_cell.angle_beta   90.00
_cell.angle_gamma   90.00
#
_symmetry.space_group_name_H-M   'P 1'
#
loop_
_entity.id
_entity.type
_entity.pdbx_description
1 polymer ?
#
loop_
_entity_poly.entity_id
_entity_poly.type
_entity_poly.pdbx_seq_one_letter_code
_entity_poly.pdbx_strand_id
1 'polypeptide(L)'
;MSPRNLSVSKKTHKHLLNKLKDKKILKIYNKFESNLKLNQSFIVAVSGGPDSLALSFLTKIYSIKKSINVEYFIVNHNLRKNSLKEAKFVSVLLKKISVKLNILHWIGKKPKSNIQSIARSKRYSLLINTAKKLSTKIILLGHHKGDLYENFFIRILRGSGLKGLVSFNKHSQIQEFELIRPLLKFEKKDLALITKKVFKNYVDDPSNKNDQFKRV
;
A
#
# COMPACT_ATOMS: atom_id res chain seq x y z
N MET A 1 17.23 -16.23 -19.99
CA MET A 1 16.94 -16.51 -18.56
C MET A 1 17.28 -17.96 -18.25
N SER A 2 18.07 -18.21 -17.22
CA SER A 2 18.52 -19.56 -16.86
C SER A 2 17.36 -20.46 -16.40
N PRO A 3 17.29 -21.77 -16.74
CA PRO A 3 16.25 -22.72 -16.34
C PRO A 3 16.01 -22.78 -14.82
N ARG A 4 17.06 -22.56 -14.02
CA ARG A 4 16.97 -22.55 -12.54
C ARG A 4 16.06 -21.42 -12.00
N ASN A 5 16.02 -20.27 -12.64
CA ASN A 5 15.18 -19.15 -12.21
C ASN A 5 13.68 -19.38 -12.48
N LEU A 6 13.34 -20.13 -13.53
CA LEU A 6 11.95 -20.46 -13.88
C LEU A 6 11.34 -21.49 -12.90
N SER A 7 12.11 -22.48 -12.44
CA SER A 7 11.63 -23.49 -11.49
C SER A 7 11.39 -22.92 -10.08
N VAL A 8 12.27 -22.05 -9.61
CA VAL A 8 12.11 -21.34 -8.31
C VAL A 8 10.89 -20.43 -8.34
N SER A 9 10.67 -19.70 -9.42
CA SER A 9 9.49 -18.83 -9.59
C SER A 9 8.19 -19.64 -9.53
N LYS A 10 8.08 -20.74 -10.26
CA LYS A 10 6.89 -21.62 -10.25
C LYS A 10 6.59 -22.21 -8.87
N LYS A 11 7.62 -22.67 -8.15
CA LYS A 11 7.46 -23.23 -6.78
C LYS A 11 6.96 -22.18 -5.80
N THR A 12 7.47 -20.96 -5.89
CA THR A 12 7.06 -19.85 -5.02
C THR A 12 5.65 -19.38 -5.34
N HIS A 13 5.27 -19.31 -6.61
CA HIS A 13 3.90 -18.97 -7.01
C HIS A 13 2.91 -20.01 -6.45
N LYS A 14 3.21 -21.30 -6.55
CA LYS A 14 2.38 -22.37 -5.97
C LYS A 14 2.21 -22.23 -4.47
N HIS A 15 3.28 -21.89 -3.72
CA HIS A 15 3.21 -21.65 -2.28
C HIS A 15 2.28 -20.47 -1.93
N LEU A 16 2.36 -19.36 -2.67
CA LEU A 16 1.49 -18.21 -2.45
C LEU A 16 0.02 -18.53 -2.77
N LEU A 17 -0.25 -19.18 -3.89
CA LEU A 17 -1.59 -19.60 -4.26
C LEU A 17 -2.19 -20.59 -3.25
N ASN A 18 -1.38 -21.43 -2.61
CA ASN A 18 -1.83 -22.32 -1.54
C ASN A 18 -2.39 -21.56 -0.31
N LYS A 19 -2.02 -20.28 -0.08
CA LYS A 19 -2.66 -19.47 0.97
C LYS A 19 -4.14 -19.24 0.72
N LEU A 20 -4.59 -19.33 -0.53
CA LEU A 20 -6.01 -19.25 -0.90
C LEU A 20 -6.83 -20.50 -0.50
N LYS A 21 -6.21 -21.59 -0.04
CA LYS A 21 -6.92 -22.74 0.55
C LYS A 21 -7.60 -22.37 1.87
N ASP A 22 -7.11 -21.34 2.58
CA ASP A 22 -7.82 -20.76 3.71
C ASP A 22 -9.08 -20.05 3.23
N LYS A 23 -10.25 -20.55 3.63
CA LYS A 23 -11.56 -20.03 3.22
C LYS A 23 -11.75 -18.54 3.51
N LYS A 24 -11.19 -18.03 4.63
CA LYS A 24 -11.28 -16.61 4.98
C LYS A 24 -10.42 -15.76 4.05
N ILE A 25 -9.17 -16.17 3.77
CA ILE A 25 -8.30 -15.49 2.82
C ILE A 25 -8.90 -15.50 1.43
N LEU A 26 -9.43 -16.66 0.98
CA LEU A 26 -10.08 -16.78 -0.33
C LEU A 26 -11.26 -15.82 -0.46
N LYS A 27 -12.14 -15.74 0.54
CA LYS A 27 -13.28 -14.81 0.55
C LYS A 27 -12.84 -13.36 0.39
N ILE A 28 -11.79 -12.97 1.14
CA ILE A 28 -11.23 -11.61 1.07
C ILE A 28 -10.61 -11.37 -0.32
N TYR A 29 -9.87 -12.35 -0.85
CA TYR A 29 -9.26 -12.24 -2.17
C TYR A 29 -10.30 -12.11 -3.28
N ASN A 30 -11.35 -12.94 -3.30
CA ASN A 30 -12.41 -12.87 -4.30
C ASN A 30 -13.12 -11.50 -4.28
N LYS A 31 -13.40 -10.95 -3.10
CA LYS A 31 -13.93 -9.60 -2.95
C LYS A 31 -12.94 -8.54 -3.47
N PHE A 32 -11.63 -8.73 -3.26
CA PHE A 32 -10.60 -7.84 -3.79
C PHE A 32 -10.54 -7.91 -5.32
N GLU A 33 -10.46 -9.11 -5.88
CA GLU A 33 -10.39 -9.36 -7.33
C GLU A 33 -11.60 -8.77 -8.06
N SER A 34 -12.82 -8.95 -7.53
CA SER A 34 -14.04 -8.38 -8.10
C SER A 34 -14.08 -6.84 -8.09
N ASN A 35 -13.40 -6.22 -7.13
CA ASN A 35 -13.32 -4.76 -7.02
C ASN A 35 -12.16 -4.14 -7.81
N LEU A 36 -11.11 -4.93 -8.14
CA LEU A 36 -9.91 -4.46 -8.83
C LEU A 36 -9.90 -4.98 -10.27
N LYS A 37 -10.56 -4.26 -11.17
CA LYS A 37 -10.64 -4.65 -12.59
C LYS A 37 -9.52 -3.96 -13.39
N LEU A 38 -8.28 -4.41 -13.24
CA LEU A 38 -7.12 -3.86 -13.94
C LEU A 38 -6.51 -4.91 -14.87
N ASN A 39 -6.18 -4.50 -16.11
CA ASN A 39 -5.52 -5.33 -17.11
C ASN A 39 -4.16 -4.76 -17.55
N GLN A 40 -3.65 -3.76 -16.84
CA GLN A 40 -2.38 -3.11 -17.15
C GLN A 40 -1.49 -3.04 -15.90
N SER A 41 -0.20 -2.77 -16.11
CA SER A 41 0.79 -2.63 -15.04
C SER A 41 0.43 -1.49 -14.08
N PHE A 42 0.79 -1.66 -12.83
CA PHE A 42 0.58 -0.65 -11.78
C PHE A 42 1.65 -0.74 -10.70
N ILE A 43 1.74 0.31 -9.90
CA ILE A 43 2.59 0.31 -8.72
C ILE A 43 1.76 0.26 -7.44
N VAL A 44 2.34 -0.30 -6.39
CA VAL A 44 1.73 -0.40 -5.05
C VAL A 44 2.56 0.43 -4.07
N ALA A 45 1.93 1.39 -3.43
CA ALA A 45 2.54 2.16 -2.36
C ALA A 45 2.43 1.41 -1.04
N VAL A 46 3.58 1.05 -0.47
CA VAL A 46 3.69 0.31 0.78
C VAL A 46 4.10 1.27 1.91
N SER A 47 3.46 1.17 3.07
CA SER A 47 3.84 1.93 4.28
C SER A 47 4.47 1.05 5.37
N GLY A 48 4.31 -0.27 5.28
CA GLY A 48 4.77 -1.24 6.26
C GLY A 48 3.74 -1.60 7.33
N GLY A 49 2.65 -0.83 7.45
CA GLY A 49 1.51 -1.18 8.30
C GLY A 49 0.68 -2.35 7.74
N PRO A 50 -0.23 -2.92 8.58
CA PRO A 50 -0.96 -4.14 8.25
C PRO A 50 -1.76 -4.04 6.95
N ASP A 51 -2.38 -2.90 6.67
CA ASP A 51 -3.24 -2.72 5.50
C ASP A 51 -2.42 -2.70 4.21
N SER A 52 -1.27 -2.03 4.21
CA SER A 52 -0.37 -2.01 3.06
C SER A 52 0.31 -3.35 2.79
N LEU A 53 0.59 -4.13 3.82
CA LEU A 53 1.09 -5.50 3.70
C LEU A 53 0.00 -6.44 3.15
N ALA A 54 -1.25 -6.32 3.64
CA ALA A 54 -2.39 -7.05 3.10
C ALA A 54 -2.61 -6.70 1.63
N LEU A 55 -2.57 -5.40 1.26
CA LEU A 55 -2.63 -4.97 -0.14
C LEU A 55 -1.52 -5.61 -0.97
N SER A 56 -0.29 -5.63 -0.46
CA SER A 56 0.86 -6.22 -1.17
C SER A 56 0.66 -7.72 -1.45
N PHE A 57 0.11 -8.46 -0.48
CA PHE A 57 -0.23 -9.87 -0.68
C PHE A 57 -1.34 -10.06 -1.73
N LEU A 58 -2.45 -9.32 -1.61
CA LEU A 58 -3.59 -9.41 -2.52
C LEU A 58 -3.19 -9.05 -3.96
N THR A 59 -2.43 -7.98 -4.14
CA THR A 59 -1.93 -7.56 -5.46
C THR A 59 -0.90 -8.53 -6.04
N LYS A 60 -0.09 -9.19 -5.19
CA LYS A 60 0.83 -10.22 -5.66
C LYS A 60 0.09 -11.47 -6.19
N ILE A 61 -0.96 -11.93 -5.49
CA ILE A 61 -1.81 -13.01 -6.00
C ILE A 61 -2.49 -12.57 -7.32
N TYR A 62 -3.01 -11.35 -7.36
CA TYR A 62 -3.65 -10.79 -8.56
C TYR A 62 -2.69 -10.74 -9.75
N SER A 63 -1.46 -10.25 -9.53
CA SER A 63 -0.38 -10.23 -10.52
C SER A 63 -0.10 -11.62 -11.11
N ILE A 64 -0.02 -12.65 -10.26
CA ILE A 64 0.20 -14.04 -10.68
C ILE A 64 -0.97 -14.55 -11.52
N LYS A 65 -2.22 -14.34 -11.07
CA LYS A 65 -3.42 -14.85 -11.75
C LYS A 65 -3.71 -14.15 -13.09
N LYS A 66 -3.42 -12.85 -13.17
CA LYS A 66 -3.69 -12.03 -14.37
C LYS A 66 -2.47 -11.84 -15.28
N SER A 67 -1.30 -12.37 -14.88
CA SER A 67 -0.03 -12.15 -15.60
C SER A 67 0.31 -10.66 -15.82
N ILE A 68 0.01 -9.82 -14.82
CA ILE A 68 0.23 -8.37 -14.85
C ILE A 68 1.52 -8.04 -14.08
N ASN A 69 2.33 -7.13 -14.62
CA ASN A 69 3.50 -6.62 -13.90
C ASN A 69 3.08 -5.64 -12.81
N VAL A 70 3.58 -5.88 -11.59
CA VAL A 70 3.30 -5.05 -10.41
C VAL A 70 4.59 -4.76 -9.67
N GLU A 71 4.86 -3.48 -9.45
CA GLU A 71 6.03 -3.05 -8.69
C GLU A 71 5.63 -2.40 -7.36
N TYR A 72 6.50 -2.54 -6.36
CA TYR A 72 6.20 -2.16 -4.98
C TYR A 72 7.23 -1.15 -4.49
N PHE A 73 6.72 -0.05 -3.92
CA PHE A 73 7.54 1.06 -3.46
C PHE A 73 7.16 1.49 -2.05
N ILE A 74 8.19 1.73 -1.23
CA ILE A 74 8.05 2.40 0.06
C ILE A 74 8.82 3.71 0.02
N VAL A 75 8.23 4.78 0.56
CA VAL A 75 8.90 6.07 0.67
C VAL A 75 9.53 6.19 2.06
N ASN A 76 10.85 6.24 2.10
CA ASN A 76 11.59 6.60 3.29
C ASN A 76 11.72 8.12 3.37
N HIS A 77 10.99 8.72 4.29
CA HIS A 77 10.98 10.17 4.49
C HIS A 77 12.23 10.68 5.20
N ASN A 78 13.04 9.82 5.82
CA ASN A 78 14.19 10.19 6.64
C ASN A 78 13.87 11.23 7.75
N LEU A 79 12.65 11.16 8.32
CA LEU A 79 12.20 12.04 9.39
C LEU A 79 12.55 11.50 10.78
N ARG A 80 12.85 10.21 10.90
CA ARG A 80 13.22 9.52 12.14
C ARG A 80 14.47 8.69 11.91
N LYS A 81 15.31 8.53 12.93
CA LYS A 81 16.56 7.73 12.87
C LYS A 81 16.32 6.30 12.40
N ASN A 82 15.18 5.72 12.74
CA ASN A 82 14.87 4.31 12.43
C ASN A 82 14.09 4.10 11.11
N SER A 83 13.71 5.16 10.39
CA SER A 83 12.86 5.04 9.20
C SER A 83 13.46 4.15 8.09
N LEU A 84 14.77 4.16 7.91
CA LEU A 84 15.44 3.27 6.96
C LEU A 84 15.47 1.81 7.45
N LYS A 85 15.66 1.58 8.77
CA LYS A 85 15.60 0.23 9.36
C LYS A 85 14.20 -0.36 9.20
N GLU A 86 13.17 0.44 9.44
CA GLU A 86 11.76 0.07 9.22
C GLU A 86 11.50 -0.32 7.75
N ALA A 87 11.94 0.50 6.80
CA ALA A 87 11.79 0.20 5.36
C ALA A 87 12.52 -1.09 4.95
N LYS A 88 13.74 -1.33 5.47
CA LYS A 88 14.48 -2.58 5.26
C LYS A 88 13.75 -3.78 5.88
N PHE A 89 13.18 -3.63 7.06
CA PHE A 89 12.37 -4.68 7.71
C PHE A 89 11.14 -5.04 6.85
N VAL A 90 10.42 -4.04 6.33
CA VAL A 90 9.29 -4.25 5.41
C VAL A 90 9.76 -5.00 4.15
N SER A 91 10.94 -4.68 3.62
CA SER A 91 11.52 -5.42 2.48
C SER A 91 11.73 -6.89 2.81
N VAL A 92 12.21 -7.21 4.02
CA VAL A 92 12.36 -8.62 4.48
C VAL A 92 11.01 -9.32 4.58
N LEU A 93 9.96 -8.63 5.10
CA LEU A 93 8.61 -9.20 5.15
C LEU A 93 8.07 -9.50 3.75
N LEU A 94 8.22 -8.58 2.80
CA LEU A 94 7.71 -8.74 1.44
C LEU A 94 8.46 -9.81 0.63
N LYS A 95 9.73 -10.07 0.94
CA LYS A 95 10.46 -11.21 0.36
C LYS A 95 9.79 -12.55 0.65
N LYS A 96 9.07 -12.71 1.80
CA LYS A 96 8.31 -13.93 2.11
C LYS A 96 7.23 -14.26 1.09
N ILE A 97 6.75 -13.27 0.37
CA ILE A 97 5.77 -13.41 -0.72
C ILE A 97 6.39 -13.16 -2.10
N SER A 98 7.73 -13.23 -2.22
CA SER A 98 8.48 -12.98 -3.45
C SER A 98 8.18 -11.64 -4.10
N VAL A 99 8.04 -10.62 -3.27
CA VAL A 99 7.92 -9.23 -3.69
C VAL A 99 9.25 -8.53 -3.41
N LYS A 100 9.82 -7.94 -4.47
CA LYS A 100 10.93 -6.98 -4.37
C LYS A 100 10.34 -5.63 -4.00
N LEU A 101 10.76 -5.07 -2.86
CA LEU A 101 10.37 -3.73 -2.43
C LEU A 101 11.47 -2.74 -2.81
N ASN A 102 11.12 -1.69 -3.52
CA ASN A 102 12.00 -0.59 -3.87
C ASN A 102 11.82 0.55 -2.85
N ILE A 103 12.92 1.07 -2.31
CA ILE A 103 12.88 2.15 -1.31
C ILE A 103 13.17 3.47 -2.03
N LEU A 104 12.20 4.39 -1.99
CA LEU A 104 12.35 5.75 -2.49
C LEU A 104 12.78 6.65 -1.34
N HIS A 105 13.85 7.40 -1.51
CA HIS A 105 14.38 8.27 -0.47
C HIS A 105 13.96 9.72 -0.71
N TRP A 106 13.40 10.35 0.33
CA TRP A 106 13.26 11.81 0.33
C TRP A 106 14.61 12.45 0.62
N ILE A 107 15.18 13.06 -0.40
CA ILE A 107 16.43 13.85 -0.35
C ILE A 107 16.07 15.32 -0.16
N GLY A 108 16.90 16.07 0.59
CA GLY A 108 16.77 17.51 0.83
C GLY A 108 16.36 17.88 2.25
N LYS A 109 16.20 19.20 2.47
CA LYS A 109 15.87 19.77 3.78
C LYS A 109 14.52 19.25 4.31
N LYS A 110 14.47 18.99 5.61
CA LYS A 110 13.25 18.55 6.30
C LYS A 110 12.51 19.78 6.85
N PRO A 111 11.16 19.78 6.73
CA PRO A 111 10.38 20.89 7.26
C PRO A 111 10.40 20.91 8.79
N LYS A 112 10.37 22.11 9.36
CA LYS A 112 10.24 22.32 10.81
C LYS A 112 8.75 22.37 11.26
N SER A 113 7.84 22.72 10.34
CA SER A 113 6.39 22.80 10.57
C SER A 113 5.61 22.07 9.47
N ASN A 114 4.33 21.81 9.67
CA ASN A 114 3.45 21.12 8.73
C ASN A 114 4.03 19.80 8.18
N ILE A 115 4.82 19.10 9.01
CA ILE A 115 5.62 17.93 8.61
C ILE A 115 4.77 16.87 7.93
N GLN A 116 3.57 16.55 8.46
CA GLN A 116 2.71 15.51 7.91
C GLN A 116 2.19 15.86 6.51
N SER A 117 1.75 17.10 6.30
CA SER A 117 1.25 17.57 5.01
C SER A 117 2.35 17.53 3.95
N ILE A 118 3.54 18.05 4.29
CA ILE A 118 4.69 18.08 3.39
C ILE A 118 5.19 16.65 3.10
N ALA A 119 5.26 15.78 4.10
CA ALA A 119 5.62 14.38 3.92
C ALA A 119 4.63 13.65 3.00
N ARG A 120 3.32 13.92 3.17
CA ARG A 120 2.28 13.39 2.28
C ARG A 120 2.48 13.87 0.84
N SER A 121 2.69 15.17 0.63
CA SER A 121 2.95 15.73 -0.71
C SER A 121 4.19 15.12 -1.34
N LYS A 122 5.29 15.03 -0.62
CA LYS A 122 6.54 14.40 -1.08
C LYS A 122 6.39 12.92 -1.42
N ARG A 123 5.58 12.18 -0.63
CA ARG A 123 5.25 10.78 -0.93
C ARG A 123 4.61 10.66 -2.30
N TYR A 124 3.58 11.44 -2.57
CA TYR A 124 2.90 11.39 -3.88
C TYR A 124 3.82 11.82 -5.01
N SER A 125 4.59 12.90 -4.84
CA SER A 125 5.56 13.35 -5.84
C SER A 125 6.57 12.26 -6.20
N LEU A 126 7.16 11.57 -5.22
CA LEU A 126 8.11 10.47 -5.45
C LEU A 126 7.46 9.28 -6.16
N LEU A 127 6.24 8.90 -5.75
CA LEU A 127 5.50 7.81 -6.38
C LEU A 127 5.11 8.14 -7.83
N ILE A 128 4.62 9.34 -8.08
CA ILE A 128 4.25 9.82 -9.42
C ILE A 128 5.46 9.86 -10.35
N ASN A 129 6.59 10.43 -9.89
CA ASN A 129 7.82 10.45 -10.67
C ASN A 129 8.33 9.05 -11.00
N THR A 130 8.14 8.11 -10.07
CA THR A 130 8.51 6.70 -10.30
C THR A 130 7.54 6.04 -11.29
N ALA A 131 6.24 6.26 -11.15
CA ALA A 131 5.24 5.75 -12.08
C ALA A 131 5.49 6.26 -13.50
N LYS A 132 5.86 7.53 -13.66
CA LYS A 132 6.26 8.13 -14.94
C LYS A 132 7.45 7.41 -15.57
N LYS A 133 8.51 7.15 -14.78
CA LYS A 133 9.70 6.42 -15.25
C LYS A 133 9.40 4.98 -15.68
N LEU A 134 8.40 4.36 -15.07
CA LEU A 134 7.95 3.00 -15.38
C LEU A 134 6.84 2.94 -16.43
N SER A 135 6.49 4.08 -17.05
CA SER A 135 5.41 4.18 -18.04
C SER A 135 4.09 3.57 -17.54
N THR A 136 3.80 3.69 -16.24
CA THR A 136 2.53 3.27 -15.64
C THR A 136 1.78 4.47 -15.07
N LYS A 137 0.46 4.47 -15.22
CA LYS A 137 -0.40 5.58 -14.74
C LYS A 137 -1.17 5.25 -13.47
N ILE A 138 -1.08 4.02 -12.97
CA ILE A 138 -1.90 3.53 -11.85
C ILE A 138 -1.05 3.32 -10.61
N ILE A 139 -1.50 3.90 -9.50
CA ILE A 139 -0.88 3.78 -8.18
C ILE A 139 -1.91 3.26 -7.18
N LEU A 140 -1.68 2.10 -6.58
CA LEU A 140 -2.55 1.54 -5.55
C LEU A 140 -2.13 1.95 -4.15
N LEU A 141 -3.12 2.32 -3.32
CA LEU A 141 -2.94 2.77 -1.94
C LEU A 141 -3.71 1.88 -0.97
N GLY A 142 -3.11 1.57 0.18
CA GLY A 142 -3.66 0.65 1.19
C GLY A 142 -4.67 1.29 2.16
N HIS A 143 -5.50 2.23 1.71
CA HIS A 143 -6.56 2.80 2.54
C HIS A 143 -7.76 1.87 2.61
N HIS A 144 -8.36 1.74 3.80
CA HIS A 144 -9.50 0.89 4.08
C HIS A 144 -10.74 1.68 4.52
N LYS A 145 -11.82 0.97 4.87
CA LYS A 145 -13.10 1.58 5.27
C LYS A 145 -12.98 2.51 6.47
N GLY A 146 -12.15 2.18 7.46
CA GLY A 146 -11.90 3.03 8.62
C GLY A 146 -11.27 4.38 8.25
N ASP A 147 -10.32 4.40 7.30
CA ASP A 147 -9.72 5.66 6.83
C ASP A 147 -10.74 6.57 6.13
N LEU A 148 -11.75 5.98 5.49
CA LEU A 148 -12.86 6.74 4.89
C LEU A 148 -13.64 7.49 5.96
N TYR A 149 -14.02 6.79 7.05
CA TYR A 149 -14.75 7.40 8.16
C TYR A 149 -13.91 8.44 8.90
N GLU A 150 -12.66 8.10 9.24
CA GLU A 150 -11.73 9.04 9.88
C GLU A 150 -11.59 10.34 9.06
N ASN A 151 -11.37 10.21 7.75
CA ASN A 151 -11.24 11.35 6.86
C ASN A 151 -12.54 12.18 6.81
N PHE A 152 -13.70 11.53 6.79
CA PHE A 152 -15.01 12.18 6.79
C PHE A 152 -15.22 12.99 8.06
N PHE A 153 -15.00 12.41 9.25
CA PHE A 153 -15.16 13.11 10.53
C PHE A 153 -14.19 14.29 10.69
N ILE A 154 -12.90 14.10 10.32
CA ILE A 154 -11.92 15.19 10.36
C ILE A 154 -12.37 16.37 9.50
N ARG A 155 -12.98 16.12 8.35
CA ARG A 155 -13.46 17.17 7.45
C ARG A 155 -14.70 17.87 7.96
N ILE A 156 -15.62 17.15 8.61
CA ILE A 156 -16.77 17.76 9.31
C ILE A 156 -16.26 18.72 10.39
N LEU A 157 -15.37 18.24 11.26
CA LEU A 157 -14.81 19.04 12.36
C LEU A 157 -14.08 20.30 11.89
N ARG A 158 -13.55 20.27 10.67
CA ARG A 158 -12.87 21.42 10.04
C ARG A 158 -13.81 22.33 9.24
N GLY A 159 -15.10 22.11 9.29
CA GLY A 159 -16.08 22.91 8.55
C GLY A 159 -15.98 22.79 7.03
N SER A 160 -15.47 21.66 6.53
CA SER A 160 -15.34 21.45 5.07
C SER A 160 -16.75 21.38 4.44
N GLY A 161 -16.99 22.15 3.39
CA GLY A 161 -18.24 22.07 2.63
C GLY A 161 -18.48 20.70 1.98
N LEU A 162 -19.69 20.45 1.47
CA LEU A 162 -20.13 19.16 0.92
C LEU A 162 -19.16 18.55 -0.10
N LYS A 163 -18.59 19.36 -1.01
CA LYS A 163 -17.55 18.92 -1.97
C LYS A 163 -16.30 18.38 -1.28
N GLY A 164 -15.92 18.97 -0.14
CA GLY A 164 -14.80 18.52 0.67
C GLY A 164 -15.07 17.16 1.33
N LEU A 165 -16.27 16.92 1.82
CA LEU A 165 -16.65 15.69 2.52
C LEU A 165 -16.56 14.45 1.62
N VAL A 166 -16.86 14.57 0.32
CA VAL A 166 -16.92 13.45 -0.64
C VAL A 166 -15.56 13.18 -1.31
N SER A 167 -14.50 13.93 -1.02
CA SER A 167 -13.25 13.89 -1.78
C SER A 167 -12.38 12.65 -1.57
N PHE A 168 -12.69 11.77 -0.60
CA PHE A 168 -11.93 10.55 -0.33
C PHE A 168 -12.56 9.33 -1.02
N ASN A 169 -12.44 9.28 -2.35
CA ASN A 169 -13.05 8.26 -3.19
C ASN A 169 -12.11 7.08 -3.46
N LYS A 170 -12.70 5.98 -3.97
CA LYS A 170 -11.95 4.80 -4.45
C LYS A 170 -10.94 5.18 -5.53
N HIS A 171 -11.34 6.04 -6.45
CA HIS A 171 -10.51 6.58 -7.54
C HIS A 171 -10.31 8.07 -7.31
N SER A 172 -9.09 8.55 -7.44
CA SER A 172 -8.75 9.97 -7.47
C SER A 172 -7.61 10.17 -8.45
N GLN A 173 -7.58 11.33 -9.11
CA GLN A 173 -6.61 11.67 -10.12
C GLN A 173 -5.66 12.75 -9.64
N ILE A 174 -4.39 12.61 -9.96
CA ILE A 174 -3.35 13.63 -9.80
C ILE A 174 -2.61 13.71 -11.12
N GLN A 175 -2.81 14.83 -11.87
CA GLN A 175 -2.34 14.95 -13.24
C GLN A 175 -2.89 13.79 -14.10
N GLU A 176 -2.06 13.10 -14.90
CA GLU A 176 -2.41 11.92 -15.68
C GLU A 176 -2.41 10.59 -14.89
N PHE A 177 -2.14 10.63 -13.56
CA PHE A 177 -2.02 9.43 -12.73
C PHE A 177 -3.28 9.16 -11.93
N GLU A 178 -3.71 7.91 -11.96
CA GLU A 178 -4.85 7.42 -11.20
C GLU A 178 -4.38 6.80 -9.86
N LEU A 179 -4.91 7.32 -8.75
CA LEU A 179 -4.74 6.76 -7.41
C LEU A 179 -5.95 5.90 -7.07
N ILE A 180 -5.74 4.60 -6.94
CA ILE A 180 -6.82 3.66 -6.62
C ILE A 180 -6.68 3.17 -5.17
N ARG A 181 -7.79 3.11 -4.44
CA ARG A 181 -7.90 2.59 -3.08
C ARG A 181 -8.79 1.34 -3.08
N PRO A 182 -8.27 0.17 -3.46
CA PRO A 182 -9.09 -1.01 -3.66
C PRO A 182 -9.64 -1.59 -2.35
N LEU A 183 -9.08 -1.19 -1.21
CA LEU A 183 -9.47 -1.70 0.10
C LEU A 183 -10.54 -0.87 0.82
N LEU A 184 -11.09 0.20 0.23
CA LEU A 184 -12.09 1.06 0.88
C LEU A 184 -13.37 0.33 1.31
N LYS A 185 -13.68 -0.83 0.73
CA LYS A 185 -14.82 -1.66 1.12
C LYS A 185 -14.47 -2.76 2.14
N PHE A 186 -13.23 -2.77 2.67
CA PHE A 186 -12.75 -3.79 3.60
C PHE A 186 -12.67 -3.27 5.01
N GLU A 187 -13.00 -4.14 5.96
CA GLU A 187 -12.82 -3.88 7.38
C GLU A 187 -11.35 -4.08 7.78
N LYS A 188 -10.87 -3.29 8.74
CA LYS A 188 -9.51 -3.41 9.28
C LYS A 188 -9.20 -4.83 9.77
N LYS A 189 -10.20 -5.53 10.37
CA LYS A 189 -10.05 -6.91 10.85
C LYS A 189 -9.72 -7.90 9.73
N ASP A 190 -10.26 -7.72 8.51
CA ASP A 190 -9.99 -8.59 7.36
C ASP A 190 -8.53 -8.44 6.91
N LEU A 191 -8.03 -7.21 6.87
CA LEU A 191 -6.66 -6.90 6.48
C LEU A 191 -5.66 -7.38 7.54
N ALA A 192 -5.97 -7.17 8.81
CA ALA A 192 -5.19 -7.66 9.94
C ALA A 192 -5.10 -9.21 9.94
N LEU A 193 -6.19 -9.92 9.58
CA LEU A 193 -6.19 -11.37 9.44
C LEU A 193 -5.19 -11.83 8.36
N ILE A 194 -5.20 -11.20 7.17
CA ILE A 194 -4.22 -11.51 6.12
C ILE A 194 -2.81 -11.29 6.64
N THR A 195 -2.54 -10.12 7.22
CA THR A 195 -1.21 -9.75 7.68
C THR A 195 -0.70 -10.72 8.74
N LYS A 196 -1.53 -11.09 9.71
CA LYS A 196 -1.20 -12.08 10.74
C LYS A 196 -0.89 -13.45 10.14
N LYS A 197 -1.72 -13.95 9.22
CA LYS A 197 -1.56 -15.29 8.61
C LYS A 197 -0.42 -15.40 7.61
N VAL A 198 -0.09 -14.30 6.92
CA VAL A 198 0.92 -14.30 5.85
C VAL A 198 2.29 -13.86 6.36
N PHE A 199 2.33 -12.76 7.10
CA PHE A 199 3.59 -12.11 7.51
C PHE A 199 3.97 -12.37 8.95
N LYS A 200 3.00 -12.61 9.84
CA LYS A 200 3.13 -12.74 11.30
C LYS A 200 3.47 -11.42 12.01
N ASN A 201 4.25 -10.55 11.38
CA ASN A 201 4.73 -9.27 11.90
C ASN A 201 4.43 -8.13 10.92
N TYR A 202 4.43 -6.90 11.44
CA TYR A 202 4.32 -5.64 10.67
C TYR A 202 5.02 -4.51 11.43
N VAL A 203 5.18 -3.36 10.79
CA VAL A 203 5.69 -2.16 11.45
C VAL A 203 4.55 -1.47 12.18
N ASP A 204 4.64 -1.38 13.51
CA ASP A 204 3.75 -0.53 14.30
C ASP A 204 4.33 0.89 14.28
N ASP A 205 3.67 1.80 13.57
CA ASP A 205 4.15 3.19 13.46
C ASP A 205 3.89 3.91 14.79
N PRO A 206 4.94 4.34 15.52
CA PRO A 206 4.78 5.06 16.78
C PRO A 206 3.95 6.34 16.67
N SER A 207 3.89 6.94 15.48
CA SER A 207 3.07 8.14 15.25
C SER A 207 1.56 7.87 15.40
N ASN A 208 1.12 6.61 15.31
CA ASN A 208 -0.27 6.23 15.58
C ASN A 208 -0.62 6.26 17.07
N LYS A 209 0.38 6.27 17.95
CA LYS A 209 0.23 6.26 19.42
C LYS A 209 0.52 7.63 20.06
N ASN A 210 1.04 8.58 19.30
CA ASN A 210 1.45 9.87 19.81
C ASN A 210 0.33 10.90 19.61
N ASP A 211 -0.21 11.43 20.72
CA ASP A 211 -1.30 12.42 20.72
C ASP A 211 -0.95 13.71 19.97
N GLN A 212 0.32 14.09 19.91
CA GLN A 212 0.79 15.22 19.09
C GLN A 212 0.61 15.01 17.58
N PHE A 213 0.39 13.76 17.14
CA PHE A 213 0.13 13.38 15.75
C PHE A 213 -1.30 12.90 15.53
N LYS A 214 -2.15 12.88 16.58
CA LYS A 214 -3.59 12.70 16.37
C LYS A 214 -4.07 13.84 15.49
N ARG A 215 -4.72 13.49 14.41
CA ARG A 215 -5.33 14.45 13.49
C ARG A 215 -6.53 15.06 14.20
N VAL A 216 -6.30 16.19 14.87
CA VAL A 216 -7.35 17.05 15.44
C VAL A 216 -8.03 17.79 14.31
#